data_2e41e8f323567cd005134b38b5558c46
#
_entry.id   2e41e8f323567cd005134b38b5558c46
#
_cell.length_a   1.000
_cell.length_b   1.000
_cell.length_c   1.000
_cell.angle_alpha   90.00
_cell.angle_beta   90.00
_cell.angle_gamma   90.00
#
_symmetry.space_group_name_H-M   'P 1'
#
loop_
_entity.id
_entity.type
_entity.pdbx_description
1 polymer ?
#
loop_
_entity_poly.entity_id
_entity_poly.type
_entity_poly.pdbx_seq_one_letter_code
_entity_poly.pdbx_strand_id
1 'polypeptide(L)'
;MKVVAVSGYFDPIHVGHLEYLKMSKKLGDKLVVIVNNNHQCVLKKGKPFMDEKDRLEIVKSLKMVDEVFLSIDKDKSVCASLEAIKPNIFANGGDRSVGEVPESKICKKYNIEMTDGLGDKIRSSSDLTGLKQI
;
A
#
# COMPACT_ATOMS: atom_id res chain seq x y z
N MET A 1 -10.05 0.66 18.65
CA MET A 1 -10.16 0.89 17.20
C MET A 1 -9.10 0.09 16.47
N LYS A 2 -9.49 -0.62 15.45
CA LYS A 2 -8.55 -1.41 14.67
C LYS A 2 -8.08 -0.61 13.45
N VAL A 3 -6.79 -0.36 13.38
CA VAL A 3 -6.18 0.42 12.30
C VAL A 3 -5.53 -0.51 11.29
N VAL A 4 -5.89 -0.33 10.03
CA VAL A 4 -5.32 -1.09 8.91
C VAL A 4 -4.44 -0.15 8.11
N ALA A 5 -3.21 -0.56 7.84
CA ALA A 5 -2.31 0.18 6.97
C ALA A 5 -2.10 -0.59 5.67
N VAL A 6 -2.02 0.12 4.59
CA VAL A 6 -1.68 -0.43 3.28
C VAL A 6 -0.62 0.46 2.67
N SER A 7 0.06 -0.02 1.65
CA SER A 7 1.08 0.79 0.99
C SER A 7 1.01 0.60 -0.51
N GLY A 8 1.50 1.57 -1.24
CA GLY A 8 1.56 1.49 -2.68
C GLY A 8 2.17 2.74 -3.27
N TYR A 9 2.49 2.65 -4.55
CA TYR A 9 3.04 3.77 -5.30
C TYR A 9 1.92 4.65 -5.86
N PHE A 10 0.82 4.02 -6.31
CA PHE A 10 -0.32 4.73 -6.88
C PHE A 10 0.12 5.71 -7.97
N ASP A 11 0.92 5.21 -8.89
CA ASP A 11 1.61 6.06 -9.86
C ASP A 11 1.49 5.49 -11.27
N PRO A 12 0.33 5.61 -11.93
CA PRO A 12 -0.90 6.22 -11.42
C PRO A 12 -1.78 5.23 -10.66
N ILE A 13 -2.80 5.75 -10.02
CA ILE A 13 -3.82 4.92 -9.37
C ILE A 13 -4.75 4.34 -10.44
N HIS A 14 -5.24 3.14 -10.20
CA HIS A 14 -6.18 2.50 -11.11
C HIS A 14 -7.19 1.66 -10.34
N VAL A 15 -8.11 1.02 -11.06
CA VAL A 15 -9.22 0.30 -10.44
C VAL A 15 -8.75 -0.84 -9.54
N GLY A 16 -7.64 -1.49 -9.88
CA GLY A 16 -7.08 -2.52 -9.02
C GLY A 16 -6.70 -2.01 -7.65
N HIS A 17 -6.19 -0.79 -7.60
CA HIS A 17 -5.89 -0.15 -6.32
C HIS A 17 -7.16 0.11 -5.53
N LEU A 18 -8.23 0.53 -6.20
CA LEU A 18 -9.50 0.79 -5.51
C LEU A 18 -10.06 -0.48 -4.87
N GLU A 19 -9.99 -1.60 -5.57
CA GLU A 19 -10.44 -2.88 -5.03
C GLU A 19 -9.63 -3.27 -3.79
N TYR A 20 -8.33 -3.15 -3.88
CA TYR A 20 -7.42 -3.43 -2.78
C TYR A 20 -7.75 -2.58 -1.56
N LEU A 21 -7.94 -1.27 -1.77
CA LEU A 21 -8.24 -0.36 -0.67
C LEU A 21 -9.60 -0.65 -0.05
N LYS A 22 -10.60 -0.96 -0.87
CA LYS A 22 -11.93 -1.31 -0.36
C LYS A 22 -11.89 -2.58 0.49
N MET A 23 -11.17 -3.59 0.04
CA MET A 23 -11.05 -4.83 0.80
C MET A 23 -10.28 -4.61 2.10
N SER A 24 -9.23 -3.79 2.03
CA SER A 24 -8.43 -3.48 3.22
C SER A 24 -9.24 -2.75 4.27
N LYS A 25 -10.08 -1.81 3.85
CA LYS A 25 -10.92 -1.06 4.79
C LYS A 25 -11.84 -1.98 5.58
N LYS A 26 -12.29 -3.06 4.97
CA LYS A 26 -13.17 -4.02 5.65
C LYS A 26 -12.50 -4.78 6.77
N LEU A 27 -11.18 -4.74 6.85
CA LEU A 27 -10.44 -5.46 7.89
C LEU A 27 -10.41 -4.74 9.23
N GLY A 28 -10.79 -3.47 9.26
CA GLY A 28 -10.75 -2.71 10.51
C GLY A 28 -11.61 -1.47 10.46
N ASP A 29 -11.35 -0.58 11.40
CA ASP A 29 -12.16 0.63 11.57
C ASP A 29 -11.58 1.83 10.83
N LYS A 30 -10.27 1.88 10.68
CA LYS A 30 -9.58 3.01 10.08
C LYS A 30 -8.57 2.52 9.07
N LEU A 31 -8.58 3.10 7.87
CA LEU A 31 -7.62 2.76 6.82
C LEU A 31 -6.63 3.89 6.64
N VAL A 32 -5.35 3.58 6.85
CA VAL A 32 -4.23 4.50 6.61
C VAL A 32 -3.49 4.01 5.37
N VAL A 33 -3.33 4.86 4.39
CA VAL A 33 -2.63 4.50 3.16
C VAL A 33 -1.25 5.15 3.14
N ILE A 34 -0.22 4.31 3.10
CA ILE A 34 1.17 4.77 2.98
C ILE A 34 1.46 4.91 1.49
N VAL A 35 1.73 6.13 1.07
CA VAL A 35 2.05 6.41 -0.33
C VAL A 35 3.58 6.46 -0.45
N ASN A 36 4.13 5.63 -1.32
CA ASN A 36 5.57 5.62 -1.53
C ASN A 36 6.01 6.97 -2.10
N ASN A 37 7.12 7.49 -1.58
CA ASN A 37 7.58 8.83 -1.95
C ASN A 37 8.30 8.83 -3.30
N ASN A 38 8.62 10.03 -3.80
CA ASN A 38 9.29 10.18 -5.09
C ASN A 38 10.62 9.46 -5.15
N HIS A 39 11.40 9.51 -4.07
CA HIS A 39 12.67 8.81 -4.01
C HIS A 39 12.49 7.31 -4.24
N GLN A 40 11.48 6.74 -3.62
CA GLN A 40 11.18 5.32 -3.79
C GLN A 40 10.74 5.00 -5.22
N CYS A 41 10.02 5.93 -5.86
CA CYS A 41 9.67 5.76 -7.27
C CYS A 41 10.92 5.74 -8.15
N VAL A 42 11.90 6.57 -7.85
CA VAL A 42 13.16 6.58 -8.58
C VAL A 42 13.85 5.22 -8.44
N LEU A 43 13.86 4.67 -7.23
CA LEU A 43 14.48 3.36 -7.00
C LEU A 43 13.77 2.25 -7.75
N LYS A 44 12.47 2.34 -7.90
CA LYS A 44 11.68 1.28 -8.52
C LYS A 44 11.66 1.37 -10.04
N LYS A 45 11.51 2.56 -10.59
CA LYS A 45 11.26 2.71 -12.03
C LYS A 45 11.93 3.92 -12.67
N GLY A 46 12.85 4.54 -12.00
CA GLY A 46 13.65 5.62 -12.55
C GLY A 46 13.13 7.01 -12.28
N LYS A 47 11.83 7.20 -12.32
CA LYS A 47 11.23 8.49 -11.98
C LYS A 47 9.74 8.31 -11.70
N PRO A 48 9.13 9.20 -10.93
CA PRO A 48 7.68 9.12 -10.73
C PRO A 48 6.95 9.63 -11.96
N PHE A 49 5.80 9.02 -12.25
CA PHE A 49 4.89 9.50 -13.27
C PHE A 49 4.14 10.73 -12.75
N MET A 50 3.75 10.67 -11.48
CA MET A 50 3.06 11.78 -10.81
C MET A 50 3.82 12.13 -9.55
N ASP A 51 3.89 13.44 -9.25
CA ASP A 51 4.55 13.90 -8.04
C ASP A 51 3.86 13.33 -6.80
N GLU A 52 4.63 13.13 -5.74
CA GLU A 52 4.11 12.53 -4.51
C GLU A 52 2.98 13.35 -3.89
N LYS A 53 3.01 14.67 -4.03
CA LYS A 53 1.94 15.52 -3.48
C LYS A 53 0.62 15.28 -4.20
N ASP A 54 0.68 15.10 -5.51
CA ASP A 54 -0.52 14.81 -6.31
C ASP A 54 -1.07 13.43 -5.97
N ARG A 55 -0.19 12.46 -5.80
CA ARG A 55 -0.61 11.11 -5.44
C ARG A 55 -1.26 11.08 -4.06
N LEU A 56 -0.69 11.81 -3.11
CA LEU A 56 -1.28 11.92 -1.78
C LEU A 56 -2.68 12.52 -1.85
N GLU A 57 -2.82 13.58 -2.62
CA GLU A 57 -4.11 14.27 -2.73
C GLU A 57 -5.18 13.37 -3.33
N ILE A 58 -4.84 12.65 -4.39
CA ILE A 58 -5.78 11.75 -5.03
C ILE A 58 -6.21 10.63 -4.07
N VAL A 59 -5.25 10.00 -3.42
CA VAL A 59 -5.54 8.90 -2.51
C VAL A 59 -6.35 9.39 -1.31
N LYS A 60 -5.99 10.55 -0.78
CA LYS A 60 -6.71 11.14 0.35
C LYS A 60 -8.18 11.40 0.04
N SER A 61 -8.48 11.67 -1.22
CA SER A 61 -9.84 11.99 -1.65
C SER A 61 -10.73 10.78 -1.83
N LEU A 62 -10.17 9.58 -1.73
CA LEU A 62 -10.96 8.36 -1.90
C LEU A 62 -11.83 8.10 -0.68
N LYS A 63 -13.07 7.67 -0.96
CA LYS A 63 -14.08 7.50 0.09
C LYS A 63 -13.65 6.54 1.20
N MET A 64 -12.97 5.45 0.86
CA MET A 64 -12.60 4.45 1.84
C MET A 64 -11.36 4.80 2.65
N VAL A 65 -10.63 5.84 2.28
CA VAL A 65 -9.38 6.22 2.92
C VAL A 65 -9.64 7.18 4.05
N ASP A 66 -9.19 6.85 5.25
CA ASP A 66 -9.34 7.72 6.41
C ASP A 66 -8.14 8.66 6.58
N GLU A 67 -6.95 8.17 6.20
CA GLU A 67 -5.73 8.93 6.41
C GLU A 67 -4.68 8.53 5.39
N VAL A 68 -3.85 9.47 4.97
CA VAL A 68 -2.71 9.16 4.12
C VAL A 68 -1.42 9.49 4.88
N PHE A 69 -0.36 8.77 4.53
CA PHE A 69 0.94 8.92 5.17
C PHE A 69 1.99 8.83 4.06
N LEU A 70 2.73 9.91 3.84
CA LEU A 70 3.80 9.86 2.85
C LEU A 70 4.95 9.04 3.45
N SER A 71 5.38 8.02 2.74
CA SER A 71 6.45 7.15 3.23
C SER A 71 7.68 7.95 3.63
N ILE A 72 8.26 7.61 4.77
CA ILE A 72 9.50 8.22 5.25
C ILE A 72 10.71 7.32 4.99
N ASP A 73 10.47 6.19 4.33
CA ASP A 73 11.53 5.22 4.03
C ASP A 73 12.40 5.70 2.87
N LYS A 74 13.63 5.23 2.86
CA LYS A 74 14.59 5.58 1.81
C LYS A 74 14.91 4.42 0.89
N ASP A 75 14.46 3.22 1.24
CA ASP A 75 14.59 2.05 0.38
C ASP A 75 13.20 1.72 -0.19
N LYS A 76 13.05 0.57 -0.82
CA LYS A 76 11.77 0.21 -1.44
C LYS A 76 10.74 -0.33 -0.45
N SER A 77 11.12 -0.50 0.81
CA SER A 77 10.21 -0.99 1.82
C SER A 77 9.42 0.15 2.46
N VAL A 78 8.48 -0.19 3.33
CA VAL A 78 7.79 0.80 4.15
C VAL A 78 7.98 0.48 5.63
N CYS A 79 9.12 -0.11 5.97
CA CYS A 79 9.42 -0.52 7.34
C CYS A 79 9.42 0.64 8.33
N ALA A 80 10.10 1.73 7.99
CA ALA A 80 10.16 2.89 8.89
C ALA A 80 8.79 3.54 9.05
N SER A 81 8.01 3.56 7.97
CA SER A 81 6.66 4.10 8.01
C SER A 81 5.75 3.25 8.90
N LEU A 82 5.85 1.93 8.80
CA LEU A 82 5.09 1.03 9.67
C LEU A 82 5.48 1.19 11.13
N GLU A 83 6.75 1.38 11.38
CA GLU A 83 7.23 1.61 12.74
C GLU A 83 6.65 2.90 13.32
N ALA A 84 6.52 3.92 12.49
CA ALA A 84 5.95 5.19 12.91
C ALA A 84 4.45 5.09 13.17
N ILE A 85 3.73 4.36 12.34
CA ILE A 85 2.27 4.25 12.44
C ILE A 85 1.82 3.20 13.45
N LYS A 86 2.52 2.06 13.48
CA LYS A 86 2.18 0.92 14.33
C LYS A 86 0.70 0.53 14.21
N PRO A 87 0.27 0.16 13.00
CA PRO A 87 -1.12 -0.25 12.81
C PRO A 87 -1.37 -1.61 13.43
N ASN A 88 -2.62 -2.00 13.53
CA ASN A 88 -2.97 -3.34 13.99
C ASN A 88 -2.76 -4.37 12.88
N ILE A 89 -3.05 -3.97 11.64
CA ILE A 89 -2.95 -4.83 10.47
C ILE A 89 -2.19 -4.11 9.38
N PHE A 90 -1.28 -4.83 8.72
CA PHE A 90 -0.67 -4.35 7.48
C PHE A 90 -1.14 -5.26 6.36
N ALA A 91 -1.95 -4.73 5.46
CA ALA A 91 -2.56 -5.51 4.39
C ALA A 91 -1.78 -5.34 3.10
N ASN A 92 -1.41 -6.45 2.49
CA ASN A 92 -0.71 -6.47 1.20
C ASN A 92 -1.66 -6.91 0.11
N GLY A 93 -1.53 -6.30 -1.06
CA GLY A 93 -2.27 -6.73 -2.23
C GLY A 93 -1.44 -7.69 -3.05
N GLY A 94 -2.07 -8.28 -4.04
CA GLY A 94 -1.40 -9.12 -5.00
C GLY A 94 -0.95 -10.47 -4.45
N ASP A 95 0.09 -10.97 -5.04
CA ASP A 95 0.57 -12.32 -4.78
C ASP A 95 1.84 -12.36 -3.92
N ARG A 96 2.12 -11.33 -3.17
CA ARG A 96 3.30 -11.30 -2.31
C ARG A 96 3.10 -12.23 -1.12
N SER A 97 4.07 -13.08 -0.87
CA SER A 97 4.05 -13.95 0.30
C SER A 97 4.41 -13.17 1.55
N VAL A 98 3.67 -13.43 2.62
CA VAL A 98 3.89 -12.73 3.89
C VAL A 98 5.33 -12.87 4.37
N GLY A 99 5.93 -14.02 4.25
CA GLY A 99 7.27 -14.25 4.75
C GLY A 99 8.39 -13.72 3.86
N GLU A 100 8.06 -13.19 2.70
CA GLU A 100 9.06 -12.79 1.72
C GLU A 100 9.25 -11.28 1.58
N VAL A 101 8.56 -10.48 2.37
CA VAL A 101 8.67 -9.04 2.28
C VAL A 101 9.48 -8.49 3.44
N PRO A 102 10.25 -7.40 3.22
CA PRO A 102 11.05 -6.82 4.29
C PRO A 102 10.23 -6.41 5.51
N GLU A 103 9.00 -6.02 5.29
CA GLU A 103 8.13 -5.54 6.35
C GLU A 103 7.77 -6.62 7.37
N SER A 104 7.96 -7.90 7.04
CA SER A 104 7.58 -8.97 7.95
C SER A 104 8.32 -8.90 9.28
N LYS A 105 9.59 -8.47 9.27
CA LYS A 105 10.36 -8.35 10.52
C LYS A 105 9.79 -7.27 11.43
N ILE A 106 9.42 -6.13 10.84
CA ILE A 106 8.85 -5.03 11.61
C ILE A 106 7.48 -5.43 12.15
N CYS A 107 6.68 -6.10 11.34
CA CYS A 107 5.36 -6.55 11.77
C CYS A 107 5.47 -7.52 12.94
N LYS A 108 6.42 -8.43 12.91
CA LYS A 108 6.64 -9.34 14.03
C LYS A 108 7.06 -8.60 15.28
N LYS A 109 7.95 -7.63 15.12
CA LYS A 109 8.47 -6.86 16.26
C LYS A 109 7.38 -6.10 17.00
N TYR A 110 6.41 -5.56 16.27
CA TYR A 110 5.36 -4.73 16.86
C TYR A 110 3.99 -5.40 16.91
N ASN A 111 3.96 -6.72 16.72
CA ASN A 111 2.70 -7.48 16.73
C ASN A 111 1.68 -6.96 15.73
N ILE A 112 2.15 -6.60 14.56
CA ILE A 112 1.28 -6.17 13.46
C ILE A 112 0.90 -7.40 12.68
N GLU A 113 -0.40 -7.63 12.52
CA GLU A 113 -0.88 -8.75 11.72
C GLU A 113 -0.69 -8.45 10.24
N MET A 114 -0.08 -9.35 9.49
CA MET A 114 0.06 -9.19 8.05
C MET A 114 -1.00 -10.01 7.33
N THR A 115 -1.71 -9.36 6.42
CA THR A 115 -2.69 -10.00 5.57
C THR A 115 -2.25 -9.85 4.13
N ASP A 116 -2.30 -10.92 3.37
CA ASP A 116 -1.74 -11.00 2.04
C ASP A 116 -2.83 -11.35 1.02
N GLY A 117 -2.59 -11.04 -0.25
CA GLY A 117 -3.47 -11.47 -1.33
C GLY A 117 -4.76 -10.71 -1.50
N LEU A 118 -4.91 -9.55 -0.86
CA LEU A 118 -6.13 -8.76 -0.99
C LEU A 118 -6.25 -8.18 -2.39
N GLY A 119 -7.41 -8.36 -2.98
CA GLY A 119 -7.67 -7.88 -4.33
C GLY A 119 -7.18 -8.80 -5.41
N ASP A 120 -6.35 -9.76 -5.06
CA ASP A 120 -5.72 -10.65 -6.03
C ASP A 120 -6.72 -11.62 -6.64
N LYS A 121 -7.58 -12.16 -5.82
CA LYS A 121 -8.57 -13.11 -6.28
C LYS A 121 -9.69 -12.47 -7.07
N ILE A 122 -9.85 -11.19 -6.94
CA ILE A 122 -10.91 -10.45 -7.62
C ILE A 122 -10.41 -9.96 -8.95
N ARG A 123 -9.29 -9.27 -8.95
CA ARG A 123 -8.70 -8.70 -10.14
C ARG A 123 -7.21 -8.44 -9.94
N SER A 124 -6.46 -8.53 -11.00
CA SER A 124 -5.10 -8.02 -11.03
C SER A 124 -5.07 -6.82 -11.98
N SER A 125 -4.01 -6.05 -11.92
CA SER A 125 -3.86 -4.91 -12.82
C SER A 125 -3.84 -5.35 -14.27
N SER A 126 -3.18 -6.48 -14.55
CA SER A 126 -3.10 -6.98 -15.91
C SER A 126 -4.46 -7.45 -16.41
N ASP A 127 -5.30 -8.02 -15.56
CA ASP A 127 -6.65 -8.42 -15.95
C ASP A 127 -7.50 -7.21 -16.29
N LEU A 128 -7.41 -6.17 -15.47
CA LEU A 128 -8.21 -4.98 -15.66
C LEU A 128 -7.85 -4.21 -16.91
N THR A 129 -6.56 -4.14 -17.21
CA THR A 129 -6.08 -3.36 -18.35
C THR A 129 -5.98 -4.17 -19.61
N GLY A 130 -6.06 -5.50 -19.53
CA GLY A 130 -5.84 -6.37 -20.65
C GLY A 130 -4.38 -6.50 -21.02
N LEU A 131 -3.48 -5.96 -20.21
CA LEU A 131 -2.05 -6.04 -20.45
C LEU A 131 -1.45 -7.14 -19.60
N LYS A 132 -0.48 -7.83 -20.19
CA LYS A 132 0.23 -8.84 -19.44
C LYS A 132 1.21 -8.17 -18.51
N GLN A 133 1.27 -8.65 -17.32
CA GLN A 133 2.25 -8.25 -16.34
C GLN A 133 3.32 -7.36 -16.86
N ILE A 134 3.00 -6.20 -16.93
CA ILE A 134 3.94 -5.20 -17.41
C ILE A 134 4.82 -4.77 -16.27
#